data_d4e28cfa63c6484d99f8f4cdfe795cea
#
_entry.id   d4e28cfa63c6484d99f8f4cdfe795cea
#
_cell.length_a   1.000
_cell.length_b   1.000
_cell.length_c   1.000
_cell.angle_alpha   90.00
_cell.angle_beta   90.00
_cell.angle_gamma   90.00
#
_symmetry.space_group_name_H-M   'P 1'
#
loop_
_entity.id
_entity.type
_entity.pdbx_description
1 polymer ?
#
loop_
_entity_poly.entity_id
_entity_poly.type
_entity_poly.pdbx_seq_one_letter_code
_entity_poly.pdbx_strand_id
1 'polypeptide(L)'
;MGRKSQKKKAALTCNQDGYSKFRVRWRHVLLIDKWIKEGKHVNCTTLSEELEVSKRTILRDIEFLKSDLGAPIEFDAVHNRYVYTELNWNMPNLRLTEGELFALMVAEKALEAYAGTPWAQKLQQIFGRMTASLPDRVEITPQALLPRITFGQDASSIVDPGILETLSLAIKDNKTLQMTYFALNQGEVRSYVIDPYVLRQSRGAWYLAARDHASERIPLFNISRIKAIKPTGENFDYEASDFDPERYFQGTFSVQESSERYPVVIEFSGYAAQLIRERQWHHSQKLKGLSNDRLRFEIEISSLWDILPWILSWGSEAKVLGPEEL
;
A
#
# COMPACT_ATOMS: atom_id res chain seq x y z
N MET A 1 -26.79 -6.02 -19.84
CA MET A 1 -25.79 -5.24 -19.09
C MET A 1 -24.96 -6.05 -18.07
N GLY A 2 -25.26 -7.31 -17.77
CA GLY A 2 -24.59 -8.11 -16.73
C GLY A 2 -23.24 -8.77 -17.09
N ARG A 3 -22.92 -9.00 -18.35
CA ARG A 3 -21.71 -9.75 -18.77
C ARG A 3 -20.38 -8.96 -18.75
N LYS A 4 -20.42 -7.62 -18.84
CA LYS A 4 -19.19 -6.78 -18.80
C LYS A 4 -18.68 -6.52 -17.38
N SER A 5 -19.56 -6.53 -16.37
CA SER A 5 -19.19 -6.35 -14.97
C SER A 5 -18.51 -7.59 -14.38
N GLN A 6 -18.98 -8.78 -14.75
CA GLN A 6 -18.35 -10.03 -14.29
C GLN A 6 -16.96 -10.27 -14.89
N LYS A 7 -16.71 -9.86 -16.15
CA LYS A 7 -15.36 -9.96 -16.75
C LYS A 7 -14.35 -8.99 -16.11
N LYS A 8 -14.76 -7.80 -15.65
CA LYS A 8 -13.86 -6.87 -14.94
C LYS A 8 -13.53 -7.35 -13.52
N LYS A 9 -14.48 -7.93 -12.78
CA LYS A 9 -14.19 -8.55 -11.47
C LYS A 9 -13.27 -9.76 -11.59
N ALA A 10 -13.48 -10.63 -12.60
CA ALA A 10 -12.62 -11.78 -12.85
C ALA A 10 -11.19 -11.39 -13.28
N ALA A 11 -11.00 -10.25 -13.96
CA ALA A 11 -9.66 -9.77 -14.34
C ALA A 11 -8.87 -9.17 -13.15
N LEU A 12 -9.55 -8.52 -12.19
CA LEU A 12 -8.92 -7.97 -10.99
C LEU A 12 -8.54 -9.06 -9.98
N THR A 13 -9.38 -10.06 -9.78
CA THR A 13 -9.08 -11.23 -8.93
C THR A 13 -7.99 -12.12 -9.55
N CYS A 14 -7.95 -12.28 -10.87
CA CYS A 14 -6.88 -13.04 -11.54
C CYS A 14 -5.50 -12.39 -11.37
N ASN A 15 -5.40 -11.07 -11.28
CA ASN A 15 -4.12 -10.37 -11.10
C ASN A 15 -3.59 -10.48 -9.64
N GLN A 16 -4.44 -10.45 -8.64
CA GLN A 16 -4.04 -10.63 -7.24
C GLN A 16 -3.61 -12.07 -6.94
N ASP A 17 -4.32 -13.07 -7.45
CA ASP A 17 -3.96 -14.49 -7.34
C ASP A 17 -2.66 -14.81 -8.09
N GLY A 18 -2.41 -14.19 -9.23
CA GLY A 18 -1.17 -14.34 -9.99
C GLY A 18 0.04 -13.79 -9.23
N TYR A 19 -0.08 -12.62 -8.63
CA TYR A 19 0.98 -11.97 -7.86
C TYR A 19 1.31 -12.74 -6.58
N SER A 20 0.31 -13.23 -5.87
CA SER A 20 0.48 -14.05 -4.67
C SER A 20 1.19 -15.37 -4.98
N LYS A 21 0.76 -16.08 -6.03
CA LYS A 21 1.38 -17.34 -6.49
C LYS A 21 2.83 -17.14 -6.96
N PHE A 22 3.12 -16.02 -7.61
CA PHE A 22 4.49 -15.68 -8.06
C PHE A 22 5.42 -15.44 -6.87
N ARG A 23 4.98 -14.68 -5.84
CA ARG A 23 5.77 -14.41 -4.63
C ARG A 23 6.10 -15.70 -3.86
N VAL A 24 5.12 -16.59 -3.71
CA VAL A 24 5.31 -17.89 -3.03
C VAL A 24 6.32 -18.73 -3.80
N ARG A 25 6.19 -18.84 -5.13
CA ARG A 25 7.12 -19.58 -6.00
C ARG A 25 8.55 -19.02 -5.89
N TRP A 26 8.70 -17.70 -5.96
CA TRP A 26 10.02 -17.06 -5.89
C TRP A 26 10.72 -17.32 -4.55
N ARG A 27 9.97 -17.32 -3.46
CA ARG A 27 10.48 -17.70 -2.13
C ARG A 27 11.01 -19.14 -2.11
N HIS A 28 10.28 -20.09 -2.69
CA HIS A 28 10.72 -21.48 -2.77
C HIS A 28 12.02 -21.59 -3.57
N VAL A 29 12.08 -20.97 -4.73
CA VAL A 29 13.24 -20.96 -5.62
C VAL A 29 14.49 -20.43 -4.90
N LEU A 30 14.38 -19.33 -4.16
CA LEU A 30 15.49 -18.76 -3.36
C LEU A 30 15.97 -19.70 -2.26
N LEU A 31 15.04 -20.38 -1.58
CA LEU A 31 15.38 -21.32 -0.50
C LEU A 31 16.01 -22.59 -1.06
N ILE A 32 15.52 -23.11 -2.18
CA ILE A 32 16.09 -24.28 -2.88
C ILE A 32 17.54 -23.99 -3.31
N ASP A 33 17.78 -22.85 -3.98
CA ASP A 33 19.11 -22.39 -4.38
C ASP A 33 20.07 -22.32 -3.19
N LYS A 34 19.63 -21.63 -2.11
CA LYS A 34 20.41 -21.50 -0.88
C LYS A 34 20.80 -22.84 -0.28
N TRP A 35 19.85 -23.76 -0.15
CA TRP A 35 20.10 -25.05 0.48
C TRP A 35 20.98 -25.97 -0.37
N ILE A 36 20.86 -25.96 -1.70
CA ILE A 36 21.78 -26.68 -2.58
C ILE A 36 23.21 -26.14 -2.40
N LYS A 37 23.39 -24.80 -2.38
CA LYS A 37 24.70 -24.16 -2.18
C LYS A 37 25.32 -24.44 -0.80
N GLU A 38 24.48 -24.52 0.22
CA GLU A 38 24.90 -24.89 1.58
C GLU A 38 25.24 -26.39 1.72
N GLY A 39 25.08 -27.18 0.67
CA GLY A 39 25.35 -28.62 0.67
C GLY A 39 24.34 -29.44 1.48
N LYS A 40 23.17 -28.87 1.78
CA LYS A 40 22.10 -29.61 2.47
C LYS A 40 21.59 -30.76 1.61
N HIS A 41 21.03 -31.77 2.27
CA HIS A 41 20.43 -32.92 1.61
C HIS A 41 19.05 -32.53 1.05
N VAL A 42 19.03 -32.05 -0.20
CA VAL A 42 17.84 -31.47 -0.85
C VAL A 42 17.27 -32.46 -1.85
N ASN A 43 16.08 -32.99 -1.57
CA ASN A 43 15.29 -33.80 -2.53
C ASN A 43 13.81 -33.39 -2.50
N CYS A 44 12.98 -33.98 -3.39
CA CYS A 44 11.56 -33.63 -3.46
C CYS A 44 10.80 -33.87 -2.15
N THR A 45 11.23 -34.84 -1.34
CA THR A 45 10.56 -35.18 -0.08
C THR A 45 10.93 -34.16 0.99
N THR A 46 12.25 -33.93 1.21
CA THR A 46 12.74 -32.96 2.19
C THR A 46 12.25 -31.54 1.89
N LEU A 47 12.25 -31.13 0.61
CA LEU A 47 11.73 -29.82 0.18
C LEU A 47 10.22 -29.70 0.38
N SER A 48 9.47 -30.79 0.10
CA SER A 48 8.02 -30.81 0.29
C SER A 48 7.61 -30.64 1.75
N GLU A 49 8.35 -31.25 2.67
CA GLU A 49 8.16 -31.16 4.11
C GLU A 49 8.54 -29.78 4.66
N GLU A 50 9.73 -29.28 4.32
CA GLU A 50 10.25 -28.02 4.84
C GLU A 50 9.50 -26.77 4.29
N LEU A 51 9.00 -26.83 3.05
CA LEU A 51 8.27 -25.73 2.43
C LEU A 51 6.75 -25.87 2.55
N GLU A 52 6.27 -26.96 3.20
CA GLU A 52 4.85 -27.27 3.39
C GLU A 52 4.04 -27.27 2.08
N VAL A 53 4.63 -27.78 0.99
CA VAL A 53 4.00 -27.84 -0.35
C VAL A 53 4.05 -29.24 -0.95
N SER A 54 3.23 -29.48 -1.98
CA SER A 54 3.23 -30.78 -2.65
C SER A 54 4.54 -31.04 -3.41
N LYS A 55 4.95 -32.33 -3.52
CA LYS A 55 6.09 -32.75 -4.36
C LYS A 55 5.96 -32.27 -5.81
N ARG A 56 4.74 -32.16 -6.34
CA ARG A 56 4.46 -31.64 -7.68
C ARG A 56 4.82 -30.14 -7.78
N THR A 57 4.60 -29.36 -6.71
CA THR A 57 5.00 -27.96 -6.65
C THR A 57 6.53 -27.86 -6.67
N ILE A 58 7.22 -28.68 -5.88
CA ILE A 58 8.69 -28.70 -5.83
C ILE A 58 9.29 -29.06 -7.22
N LEU A 59 8.77 -30.10 -7.87
CA LEU A 59 9.23 -30.46 -9.21
C LEU A 59 9.08 -29.32 -10.21
N ARG A 60 7.96 -28.59 -10.15
CA ARG A 60 7.72 -27.43 -11.00
C ARG A 60 8.63 -26.26 -10.68
N ASP A 61 9.00 -26.07 -9.42
CA ASP A 61 9.91 -25.01 -8.99
C ASP A 61 11.37 -25.34 -9.36
N ILE A 62 11.76 -26.61 -9.32
CA ILE A 62 13.06 -27.09 -9.83
C ILE A 62 13.12 -26.96 -11.36
N GLU A 63 12.04 -27.32 -12.06
CA GLU A 63 11.98 -27.16 -13.52
C GLU A 63 12.10 -25.69 -13.91
N PHE A 64 11.50 -24.79 -13.17
CA PHE A 64 11.64 -23.35 -13.37
C PHE A 64 13.10 -22.88 -13.15
N LEU A 65 13.78 -23.40 -12.11
CA LEU A 65 15.20 -23.12 -11.90
C LEU A 65 16.03 -23.56 -13.10
N LYS A 66 15.74 -24.75 -13.67
CA LYS A 66 16.48 -25.32 -14.82
C LYS A 66 16.19 -24.61 -16.12
N SER A 67 14.91 -24.50 -16.48
CA SER A 67 14.48 -24.02 -17.80
C SER A 67 14.44 -22.52 -17.93
N ASP A 68 13.94 -21.81 -16.92
CA ASP A 68 13.74 -20.36 -17.00
C ASP A 68 14.94 -19.59 -16.48
N LEU A 69 15.64 -20.10 -15.43
CA LEU A 69 16.79 -19.45 -14.85
C LEU A 69 18.14 -20.04 -15.27
N GLY A 70 18.12 -21.12 -16.07
CA GLY A 70 19.32 -21.75 -16.58
C GLY A 70 20.20 -22.40 -15.51
N ALA A 71 19.60 -22.81 -14.39
CA ALA A 71 20.33 -23.43 -13.30
C ALA A 71 20.85 -24.82 -13.67
N PRO A 72 22.15 -25.11 -13.57
CA PRO A 72 22.72 -26.42 -13.91
C PRO A 72 22.48 -27.40 -12.74
N ILE A 73 21.22 -27.71 -12.46
CA ILE A 73 20.81 -28.64 -11.41
C ILE A 73 20.67 -30.05 -11.96
N GLU A 74 21.32 -31.00 -11.32
CA GLU A 74 21.12 -32.42 -11.60
C GLU A 74 20.68 -33.17 -10.34
N PHE A 75 20.05 -34.33 -10.55
CA PHE A 75 19.67 -35.21 -9.45
C PHE A 75 20.74 -36.30 -9.28
N ASP A 76 21.46 -36.22 -8.18
CA ASP A 76 22.40 -37.25 -7.77
C ASP A 76 21.63 -38.44 -7.16
N ALA A 77 21.44 -39.47 -7.97
CA ALA A 77 20.71 -40.68 -7.58
C ALA A 77 21.43 -41.49 -6.50
N VAL A 78 22.78 -41.42 -6.42
CA VAL A 78 23.57 -42.14 -5.41
C VAL A 78 23.33 -41.58 -4.04
N HIS A 79 23.32 -40.27 -3.93
CA HIS A 79 23.11 -39.56 -2.65
C HIS A 79 21.66 -39.07 -2.47
N ASN A 80 20.75 -39.39 -3.40
CA ASN A 80 19.33 -39.00 -3.37
C ASN A 80 19.10 -37.48 -3.10
N ARG A 81 19.82 -36.63 -3.84
CA ARG A 81 19.75 -35.15 -3.65
C ARG A 81 19.93 -34.41 -4.97
N TYR A 82 19.44 -33.18 -5.02
CA TYR A 82 19.74 -32.22 -6.09
C TYR A 82 21.08 -31.53 -5.80
N VAL A 83 21.89 -31.38 -6.87
CA VAL A 83 23.20 -30.72 -6.79
C VAL A 83 23.37 -29.78 -7.99
N TYR A 84 24.19 -28.76 -7.84
CA TYR A 84 24.69 -28.00 -8.99
C TYR A 84 25.86 -28.75 -9.66
N THR A 85 25.83 -28.88 -10.97
CA THR A 85 26.96 -29.42 -11.75
C THR A 85 28.07 -28.38 -11.91
N GLU A 86 27.75 -27.07 -11.79
CA GLU A 86 28.69 -25.98 -11.85
C GLU A 86 28.73 -25.28 -10.50
N LEU A 87 29.86 -25.39 -9.78
CA LEU A 87 30.05 -24.83 -8.44
C LEU A 87 29.95 -23.30 -8.38
N ASN A 88 30.23 -22.62 -9.50
CA ASN A 88 30.25 -21.15 -9.60
C ASN A 88 28.93 -20.59 -10.17
N TRP A 89 27.92 -21.44 -10.40
CA TRP A 89 26.64 -20.93 -10.87
C TRP A 89 25.99 -20.07 -9.80
N ASN A 90 25.64 -18.89 -10.21
CA ASN A 90 24.82 -17.99 -9.39
C ASN A 90 23.51 -17.74 -10.11
N MET A 91 22.43 -17.67 -9.34
CA MET A 91 21.14 -17.27 -9.87
C MET A 91 21.33 -16.01 -10.73
N PRO A 92 20.80 -15.98 -11.97
CA PRO A 92 20.98 -14.81 -12.83
C PRO A 92 20.58 -13.57 -12.04
N ASN A 93 21.47 -12.59 -11.98
CA ASN A 93 21.15 -11.28 -11.47
C ASN A 93 19.88 -10.79 -12.17
N LEU A 94 19.00 -10.14 -11.44
CA LEU A 94 17.76 -9.60 -11.95
C LEU A 94 18.07 -8.84 -13.26
N ARG A 95 17.77 -9.43 -14.42
CA ARG A 95 17.96 -8.76 -15.70
C ARG A 95 16.80 -7.80 -15.88
N LEU A 96 16.99 -6.56 -15.47
CA LEU A 96 16.05 -5.50 -15.76
C LEU A 96 16.34 -4.96 -17.17
N THR A 97 15.31 -4.80 -17.95
CA THR A 97 15.37 -3.98 -19.17
C THR A 97 15.56 -2.51 -18.76
N GLU A 98 16.06 -1.69 -19.68
CA GLU A 98 16.22 -0.25 -19.44
C GLU A 98 14.92 0.41 -18.97
N GLY A 99 13.77 0.01 -19.55
CA GLY A 99 12.46 0.52 -19.15
C GLY A 99 12.06 0.09 -17.73
N GLU A 100 12.38 -1.13 -17.32
CA GLU A 100 12.10 -1.62 -15.95
C GLU A 100 13.02 -0.93 -14.93
N LEU A 101 14.28 -0.73 -15.27
CA LEU A 101 15.20 0.04 -14.43
C LEU A 101 14.70 1.48 -14.26
N PHE A 102 14.32 2.14 -15.36
CA PHE A 102 13.77 3.48 -15.30
C PHE A 102 12.49 3.54 -14.44
N ALA A 103 11.56 2.60 -14.61
CA ALA A 103 10.35 2.51 -13.80
C ALA A 103 10.69 2.31 -12.30
N LEU A 104 11.68 1.47 -11.99
CA LEU A 104 12.16 1.26 -10.63
C LEU A 104 12.70 2.54 -9.99
N MET A 105 13.49 3.30 -10.73
CA MET A 105 14.08 4.59 -10.26
C MET A 105 13.01 5.67 -10.09
N VAL A 106 11.99 5.71 -10.98
CA VAL A 106 10.84 6.61 -10.81
C VAL A 106 10.05 6.24 -9.56
N ALA A 107 9.87 4.94 -9.30
CA ALA A 107 9.20 4.46 -8.09
C ALA A 107 9.99 4.81 -6.82
N GLU A 108 11.34 4.67 -6.83
CA GLU A 108 12.20 5.09 -5.72
C GLU A 108 12.01 6.58 -5.42
N LYS A 109 12.02 7.41 -6.47
CA LYS A 109 11.83 8.85 -6.34
C LYS A 109 10.43 9.21 -5.80
N ALA A 110 9.39 8.51 -6.25
CA ALA A 110 8.04 8.70 -5.73
C ALA A 110 7.95 8.32 -4.24
N LEU A 111 8.71 7.34 -3.79
CA LEU A 111 8.77 6.90 -2.40
C LEU A 111 9.53 7.88 -1.48
N GLU A 112 10.28 8.85 -2.01
CA GLU A 112 10.85 9.96 -1.21
C GLU A 112 9.76 10.74 -0.46
N ALA A 113 8.52 10.77 -0.98
CA ALA A 113 7.37 11.36 -0.29
C ALA A 113 7.03 10.68 1.04
N TYR A 114 7.50 9.45 1.25
CA TYR A 114 7.35 8.68 2.49
C TYR A 114 8.60 8.73 3.38
N ALA A 115 9.54 9.65 3.09
CA ALA A 115 10.70 9.89 3.94
C ALA A 115 10.24 10.16 5.38
N GLY A 116 10.92 9.57 6.37
CA GLY A 116 10.52 9.65 7.77
C GLY A 116 9.64 8.47 8.26
N THR A 117 9.20 7.58 7.37
CA THR A 117 8.56 6.33 7.79
C THR A 117 9.58 5.22 8.04
N PRO A 118 9.31 4.25 8.93
CA PRO A 118 10.21 3.11 9.18
C PRO A 118 10.51 2.28 7.93
N TRP A 119 9.64 2.33 6.94
CA TRP A 119 9.77 1.57 5.69
C TRP A 119 10.70 2.25 4.67
N ALA A 120 10.81 3.58 4.69
CA ALA A 120 11.59 4.34 3.71
C ALA A 120 13.05 3.89 3.65
N GLN A 121 13.71 3.74 4.80
CA GLN A 121 15.10 3.26 4.86
C GLN A 121 15.25 1.82 4.35
N LYS A 122 14.31 0.93 4.69
CA LYS A 122 14.33 -0.45 4.21
C LYS A 122 14.14 -0.52 2.70
N LEU A 123 13.24 0.31 2.15
CA LEU A 123 13.01 0.41 0.70
C LEU A 123 14.26 0.94 -0.01
N GLN A 124 14.88 2.01 0.47
CA GLN A 124 16.13 2.53 -0.11
C GLN A 124 17.25 1.48 -0.12
N GLN A 125 17.40 0.70 0.96
CA GLN A 125 18.36 -0.40 1.02
C GLN A 125 18.04 -1.51 0.00
N ILE A 126 16.77 -1.81 -0.23
CA ILE A 126 16.35 -2.80 -1.22
C ILE A 126 16.65 -2.29 -2.63
N PHE A 127 16.26 -1.05 -2.95
CA PHE A 127 16.56 -0.42 -4.24
C PHE A 127 18.06 -0.33 -4.50
N GLY A 128 18.86 0.09 -3.50
CA GLY A 128 20.31 0.14 -3.61
C GLY A 128 20.95 -1.23 -3.90
N ARG A 129 20.43 -2.31 -3.28
CA ARG A 129 20.88 -3.68 -3.59
C ARG A 129 20.47 -4.13 -4.98
N MET A 130 19.26 -3.79 -5.42
CA MET A 130 18.78 -4.13 -6.76
C MET A 130 19.59 -3.41 -7.84
N THR A 131 19.87 -2.13 -7.67
CA THR A 131 20.67 -1.34 -8.61
C THR A 131 22.16 -1.76 -8.62
N ALA A 132 22.74 -2.09 -7.46
CA ALA A 132 24.11 -2.59 -7.36
C ALA A 132 24.32 -3.98 -8.00
N SER A 133 23.25 -4.77 -8.18
CA SER A 133 23.33 -6.07 -8.81
C SER A 133 23.20 -6.04 -10.34
N LEU A 134 23.02 -4.85 -10.92
CA LEU A 134 22.94 -4.67 -12.38
C LEU A 134 24.33 -4.74 -13.01
N PRO A 135 24.48 -5.39 -14.18
CA PRO A 135 25.75 -5.42 -14.89
C PRO A 135 26.11 -4.01 -15.39
N ASP A 136 27.41 -3.67 -15.37
CA ASP A 136 28.00 -2.36 -15.75
C ASP A 136 27.72 -1.87 -17.19
N ARG A 137 26.88 -2.55 -17.93
CA ARG A 137 26.58 -2.31 -19.36
C ARG A 137 25.23 -1.60 -19.62
N VAL A 138 24.69 -0.86 -18.67
CA VAL A 138 23.51 -0.03 -18.96
C VAL A 138 24.02 1.31 -19.51
N GLU A 139 24.00 1.47 -20.84
CA GLU A 139 24.48 2.67 -21.55
C GLU A 139 23.64 3.93 -21.30
N ILE A 140 22.43 3.80 -20.75
CA ILE A 140 21.65 4.94 -20.31
C ILE A 140 22.06 5.28 -18.89
N THR A 141 22.54 6.49 -18.67
CA THR A 141 22.74 7.04 -17.34
C THR A 141 21.38 7.50 -16.80
N PRO A 142 20.61 6.64 -16.11
CA PRO A 142 19.29 7.00 -15.56
C PRO A 142 19.38 8.23 -14.66
N GLN A 143 20.55 8.43 -14.02
CA GLN A 143 20.91 9.61 -13.22
C GLN A 143 20.80 10.93 -13.99
N ALA A 144 20.91 10.93 -15.33
CA ALA A 144 20.75 12.15 -16.13
C ALA A 144 19.29 12.56 -16.31
N LEU A 145 18.34 11.62 -16.23
CA LEU A 145 16.90 11.86 -16.39
C LEU A 145 16.17 12.09 -15.06
N LEU A 146 16.64 11.48 -13.97
CA LEU A 146 16.05 11.60 -12.64
C LEU A 146 15.90 13.05 -12.13
N PRO A 147 16.87 13.97 -12.32
CA PRO A 147 16.71 15.36 -11.90
C PRO A 147 15.57 16.10 -12.63
N ARG A 148 15.11 15.56 -13.77
CA ARG A 148 14.04 16.16 -14.58
C ARG A 148 12.65 15.64 -14.20
N ILE A 149 12.56 14.63 -13.33
CA ILE A 149 11.30 14.09 -12.80
C ILE A 149 11.22 14.51 -11.35
N THR A 150 10.19 15.28 -11.00
CA THR A 150 9.96 15.74 -9.64
C THR A 150 8.55 15.37 -9.22
N PHE A 151 8.40 14.91 -7.98
CA PHE A 151 7.10 14.70 -7.35
C PHE A 151 6.87 15.85 -6.38
N GLY A 152 5.76 16.58 -6.56
CA GLY A 152 5.35 17.61 -5.60
C GLY A 152 5.07 16.95 -4.24
N GLN A 153 5.58 17.54 -3.17
CA GLN A 153 5.27 17.10 -1.82
C GLN A 153 4.27 18.06 -1.22
N ASP A 154 3.13 17.53 -0.77
CA ASP A 154 2.22 18.25 0.08
C ASP A 154 2.87 18.43 1.48
N ALA A 155 2.39 19.43 2.23
CA ALA A 155 2.80 19.58 3.63
C ALA A 155 2.51 18.27 4.39
N SER A 156 3.56 17.66 4.93
CA SER A 156 3.43 16.38 5.63
C SER A 156 3.48 16.57 7.14
N SER A 157 2.65 15.80 7.88
CA SER A 157 2.72 15.78 9.33
C SER A 157 3.97 15.03 9.80
N ILE A 158 4.63 15.57 10.81
CA ILE A 158 5.76 14.91 11.46
C ILE A 158 5.18 13.80 12.35
N VAL A 159 5.58 12.56 12.08
CA VAL A 159 5.17 11.38 12.84
C VAL A 159 6.41 10.72 13.42
N ASP A 160 6.33 10.31 14.67
CA ASP A 160 7.39 9.52 15.31
C ASP A 160 7.48 8.13 14.62
N PRO A 161 8.64 7.77 14.05
CA PRO A 161 8.82 6.47 13.40
C PRO A 161 8.57 5.28 14.34
N GLY A 162 8.88 5.40 15.63
CA GLY A 162 8.63 4.36 16.63
C GLY A 162 7.13 4.12 16.88
N ILE A 163 6.32 5.16 16.81
CA ILE A 163 4.86 5.04 16.90
C ILE A 163 4.32 4.29 15.67
N LEU A 164 4.77 4.65 14.46
CA LEU A 164 4.37 3.96 13.24
C LEU A 164 4.79 2.49 13.22
N GLU A 165 5.98 2.18 13.70
CA GLU A 165 6.46 0.80 13.81
C GLU A 165 5.63 0.00 14.80
N THR A 166 5.36 0.56 15.99
CA THR A 166 4.51 -0.08 17.01
C THR A 166 3.10 -0.36 16.47
N LEU A 167 2.49 0.61 15.78
CA LEU A 167 1.17 0.44 15.16
C LEU A 167 1.19 -0.65 14.07
N SER A 168 2.22 -0.65 13.23
CA SER A 168 2.34 -1.64 12.15
C SER A 168 2.48 -3.06 12.66
N LEU A 169 3.27 -3.24 13.73
CA LEU A 169 3.42 -4.54 14.40
C LEU A 169 2.12 -4.97 15.08
N ALA A 170 1.45 -4.04 15.77
CA ALA A 170 0.20 -4.33 16.46
C ALA A 170 -0.93 -4.71 15.49
N ILE A 171 -1.04 -4.04 14.33
CA ILE A 171 -1.98 -4.41 13.27
C ILE A 171 -1.67 -5.80 12.72
N LYS A 172 -0.38 -6.08 12.44
CA LYS A 172 0.05 -7.38 11.91
C LYS A 172 -0.27 -8.53 12.87
N ASP A 173 -0.07 -8.31 14.17
CA ASP A 173 -0.15 -9.35 15.20
C ASP A 173 -1.46 -9.27 16.01
N ASN A 174 -2.43 -8.47 15.58
CA ASN A 174 -3.74 -8.23 16.21
C ASN A 174 -3.63 -7.92 17.71
N LYS A 175 -2.76 -6.97 18.08
CA LYS A 175 -2.49 -6.58 19.47
C LYS A 175 -3.29 -5.36 19.87
N THR A 176 -4.00 -5.46 21.01
CA THR A 176 -4.65 -4.32 21.66
C THR A 176 -3.61 -3.37 22.25
N LEU A 177 -3.82 -2.08 22.08
CA LEU A 177 -2.90 -1.02 22.49
C LEU A 177 -3.53 -0.08 23.50
N GLN A 178 -2.73 0.39 24.46
CA GLN A 178 -3.02 1.58 25.27
C GLN A 178 -2.34 2.78 24.61
N MET A 179 -3.12 3.82 24.31
CA MET A 179 -2.67 5.01 23.59
C MET A 179 -2.98 6.28 24.40
N THR A 180 -2.00 7.18 24.51
CA THR A 180 -2.19 8.55 25.00
C THR A 180 -2.26 9.50 23.81
N TYR A 181 -3.36 10.20 23.65
CA TYR A 181 -3.71 10.97 22.45
C TYR A 181 -4.15 12.40 22.79
N PHE A 182 -3.67 13.38 22.02
CA PHE A 182 -4.15 14.76 22.11
C PHE A 182 -5.43 14.95 21.30
N ALA A 183 -6.57 15.03 21.98
CA ALA A 183 -7.88 15.23 21.37
C ALA A 183 -8.09 16.71 21.04
N LEU A 184 -7.84 17.09 19.77
CA LEU A 184 -7.85 18.50 19.33
C LEU A 184 -9.18 19.20 19.60
N ASN A 185 -10.31 18.52 19.40
CA ASN A 185 -11.65 19.08 19.58
C ASN A 185 -11.95 19.44 21.04
N GLN A 186 -11.23 18.87 21.99
CA GLN A 186 -11.41 19.06 23.43
C GLN A 186 -10.24 19.82 24.06
N GLY A 187 -9.12 19.94 23.32
CA GLY A 187 -7.92 20.62 23.79
C GLY A 187 -7.17 19.88 24.90
N GLU A 188 -7.43 18.58 25.10
CA GLU A 188 -6.88 17.80 26.21
C GLU A 188 -6.24 16.49 25.77
N VAL A 189 -5.39 15.96 26.63
CA VAL A 189 -4.76 14.64 26.44
C VAL A 189 -5.61 13.56 27.10
N ARG A 190 -5.96 12.53 26.35
CA ARG A 190 -6.78 11.38 26.79
C ARG A 190 -6.07 10.07 26.60
N SER A 191 -6.45 9.08 27.42
CA SER A 191 -6.02 7.71 27.30
C SER A 191 -7.10 6.86 26.63
N TYR A 192 -6.71 6.05 25.68
CA TYR A 192 -7.58 5.12 24.94
C TYR A 192 -7.02 3.71 25.03
N VAL A 193 -7.91 2.72 25.07
CA VAL A 193 -7.59 1.31 24.79
C VAL A 193 -8.19 1.00 23.45
N ILE A 194 -7.35 0.61 22.47
CA ILE A 194 -7.75 0.51 21.08
C ILE A 194 -7.29 -0.81 20.44
N ASP A 195 -8.10 -1.31 19.50
CA ASP A 195 -7.73 -2.35 18.57
C ASP A 195 -7.42 -1.71 17.22
N PRO A 196 -6.15 -1.65 16.79
CA PRO A 196 -5.76 -0.95 15.58
C PRO A 196 -6.11 -1.80 14.34
N TYR A 197 -6.88 -1.24 13.41
CA TYR A 197 -7.35 -1.95 12.22
C TYR A 197 -6.55 -1.60 10.97
N VAL A 198 -6.42 -0.32 10.63
CA VAL A 198 -5.77 0.10 9.40
C VAL A 198 -5.07 1.46 9.53
N LEU A 199 -3.90 1.56 8.88
CA LEU A 199 -3.18 2.82 8.66
C LEU A 199 -3.53 3.38 7.28
N ARG A 200 -3.91 4.65 7.25
CA ARG A 200 -4.18 5.38 6.00
C ARG A 200 -3.34 6.65 5.93
N GLN A 201 -2.66 6.81 4.80
CA GLN A 201 -2.03 8.08 4.46
C GLN A 201 -2.99 8.90 3.58
N SER A 202 -3.25 10.14 3.94
CA SER A 202 -4.08 11.06 3.18
C SER A 202 -3.63 12.51 3.40
N ARG A 203 -3.50 13.28 2.31
CA ARG A 203 -3.11 14.71 2.35
C ARG A 203 -1.90 15.00 3.23
N GLY A 204 -0.84 14.22 3.08
CA GLY A 204 0.40 14.40 3.85
C GLY A 204 0.32 13.97 5.33
N ALA A 205 -0.79 13.44 5.81
CA ALA A 205 -0.95 12.98 7.19
C ALA A 205 -1.25 11.48 7.27
N TRP A 206 -0.79 10.85 8.37
CA TRP A 206 -1.07 9.46 8.69
C TRP A 206 -2.21 9.36 9.69
N TYR A 207 -3.12 8.47 9.42
CA TYR A 207 -4.30 8.20 10.23
C TYR A 207 -4.38 6.72 10.59
N LEU A 208 -4.94 6.47 11.76
CA LEU A 208 -5.23 5.14 12.28
C LEU A 208 -6.75 5.01 12.47
N ALA A 209 -7.39 4.07 11.78
CA ALA A 209 -8.71 3.62 12.17
C ALA A 209 -8.55 2.50 13.19
N ALA A 210 -9.16 2.66 14.36
CA ALA A 210 -9.05 1.71 15.46
C ALA A 210 -10.36 1.67 16.25
N ARG A 211 -10.77 0.49 16.73
CA ARG A 211 -11.89 0.36 17.65
C ARG A 211 -11.48 0.89 19.01
N ASP A 212 -12.21 1.82 19.54
CA ASP A 212 -12.06 2.31 20.92
C ASP A 212 -12.94 1.48 21.84
N HIS A 213 -12.35 0.84 22.84
CA HIS A 213 -13.05 -0.03 23.79
C HIS A 213 -14.06 0.72 24.67
N ALA A 214 -13.86 2.03 24.89
CA ALA A 214 -14.77 2.80 25.71
C ALA A 214 -16.06 3.19 24.98
N SER A 215 -15.94 3.56 23.71
CA SER A 215 -17.09 4.01 22.90
C SER A 215 -17.67 2.93 22.00
N GLU A 216 -17.00 1.81 21.85
CA GLU A 216 -17.31 0.70 20.91
C GLU A 216 -17.38 1.17 19.45
N ARG A 217 -16.83 2.35 19.13
CA ARG A 217 -16.78 2.93 17.78
C ARG A 217 -15.41 2.77 17.19
N ILE A 218 -15.33 3.03 15.90
CA ILE A 218 -14.06 3.01 15.14
C ILE A 218 -13.72 4.46 14.72
N PRO A 219 -13.24 5.30 15.66
CA PRO A 219 -12.77 6.63 15.30
C PRO A 219 -11.50 6.61 14.47
N LEU A 220 -11.25 7.72 13.78
CA LEU A 220 -10.03 7.94 13.03
C LEU A 220 -9.09 8.86 13.80
N PHE A 221 -7.93 8.35 14.18
CA PHE A 221 -6.91 9.08 14.93
C PHE A 221 -5.80 9.59 14.00
N ASN A 222 -5.47 10.88 14.09
CA ASN A 222 -4.28 11.42 13.42
C ASN A 222 -3.03 11.00 14.20
N ILE A 223 -2.13 10.26 13.58
CA ILE A 223 -0.97 9.64 14.26
C ILE A 223 -0.02 10.67 14.85
N SER A 224 0.12 11.86 14.25
CA SER A 224 0.98 12.93 14.79
C SER A 224 0.54 13.47 16.16
N ARG A 225 -0.69 13.15 16.59
CA ARG A 225 -1.25 13.56 17.88
C ARG A 225 -1.10 12.49 18.98
N ILE A 226 -0.57 11.32 18.64
CA ILE A 226 -0.24 10.27 19.60
C ILE A 226 0.98 10.72 20.41
N LYS A 227 0.85 10.75 21.73
CA LYS A 227 1.93 11.13 22.65
C LYS A 227 2.69 9.93 23.17
N ALA A 228 2.00 8.81 23.37
CA ALA A 228 2.58 7.55 23.78
C ALA A 228 1.67 6.39 23.37
N ILE A 229 2.27 5.24 23.08
CA ILE A 229 1.54 4.04 22.75
C ILE A 229 2.32 2.81 23.24
N LYS A 230 1.60 1.82 23.75
CA LYS A 230 2.19 0.55 24.21
C LYS A 230 1.20 -0.60 24.11
N PRO A 231 1.66 -1.84 23.85
CA PRO A 231 0.82 -3.02 23.92
C PRO A 231 0.25 -3.23 25.33
N THR A 232 -1.01 -3.69 25.43
CA THR A 232 -1.64 -4.09 26.69
C THR A 232 -1.29 -5.51 27.10
N GLY A 233 -0.85 -6.34 26.14
CA GLY A 233 -0.68 -7.78 26.30
C GLY A 233 -1.88 -8.59 25.79
N GLU A 234 -3.00 -7.92 25.49
CA GLU A 234 -4.21 -8.54 24.95
C GLU A 234 -4.19 -8.59 23.41
N ASN A 235 -4.96 -9.51 22.85
CA ASN A 235 -5.19 -9.64 21.42
C ASN A 235 -6.66 -9.42 21.11
N PHE A 236 -6.94 -8.92 19.91
CA PHE A 236 -8.29 -8.84 19.39
C PHE A 236 -8.46 -9.76 18.17
N ASP A 237 -9.70 -10.10 17.84
CA ASP A 237 -10.04 -10.85 16.65
C ASP A 237 -10.47 -9.89 15.54
N TYR A 238 -9.60 -9.68 14.55
CA TYR A 238 -9.87 -8.80 13.43
C TYR A 238 -10.98 -9.35 12.51
N GLU A 239 -10.99 -10.67 12.26
CA GLU A 239 -11.99 -11.30 11.40
C GLU A 239 -13.40 -11.20 12.00
N ALA A 240 -13.51 -11.28 13.33
CA ALA A 240 -14.77 -11.09 14.02
C ALA A 240 -15.27 -9.64 14.03
N SER A 241 -14.44 -8.67 13.66
CA SER A 241 -14.80 -7.25 13.68
C SER A 241 -15.72 -6.81 12.54
N ASP A 242 -15.83 -7.61 11.46
CA ASP A 242 -16.54 -7.27 10.20
C ASP A 242 -16.12 -5.90 9.62
N PHE A 243 -14.88 -5.47 9.94
CA PHE A 243 -14.33 -4.21 9.47
C PHE A 243 -13.78 -4.33 8.04
N ASP A 244 -14.35 -3.58 7.13
CA ASP A 244 -13.89 -3.47 5.74
C ASP A 244 -13.29 -2.08 5.50
N PRO A 245 -11.96 -1.96 5.30
CA PRO A 245 -11.30 -0.69 5.04
C PRO A 245 -11.84 0.04 3.80
N GLU A 246 -12.15 -0.70 2.72
CA GLU A 246 -12.64 -0.08 1.49
C GLU A 246 -14.02 0.56 1.74
N ARG A 247 -14.90 -0.18 2.39
CA ARG A 247 -16.23 0.30 2.77
C ARG A 247 -16.14 1.46 3.75
N TYR A 248 -15.26 1.36 4.77
CA TYR A 248 -15.07 2.39 5.80
C TYR A 248 -14.68 3.74 5.19
N PHE A 249 -13.80 3.76 4.18
CA PHE A 249 -13.35 4.99 3.55
C PHE A 249 -14.12 5.39 2.29
N GLN A 250 -15.07 4.60 1.81
CA GLN A 250 -15.78 4.83 0.55
C GLN A 250 -16.59 6.14 0.53
N GLY A 251 -17.13 6.55 1.67
CA GLY A 251 -17.93 7.78 1.78
C GLY A 251 -17.13 9.02 2.14
N THR A 252 -15.83 8.91 2.36
CA THR A 252 -15.01 10.04 2.81
C THR A 252 -14.53 10.87 1.63
N PHE A 253 -14.56 12.19 1.73
CA PHE A 253 -13.91 13.06 0.75
C PHE A 253 -12.38 13.01 0.92
N SER A 254 -11.89 12.92 2.14
CA SER A 254 -10.49 12.68 2.44
C SER A 254 -10.26 11.69 3.59
N VAL A 255 -10.87 11.88 4.74
CA VAL A 255 -10.48 11.15 5.96
C VAL A 255 -11.64 10.79 6.89
N GLN A 256 -12.62 11.65 7.08
CA GLN A 256 -13.61 11.49 8.14
C GLN A 256 -14.87 10.77 7.66
N GLU A 257 -15.25 9.67 8.34
CA GLU A 257 -16.48 8.94 8.09
C GLU A 257 -17.57 9.26 9.14
N SER A 258 -18.82 9.25 8.67
CA SER A 258 -20.04 9.27 9.46
C SER A 258 -21.06 8.32 8.83
N SER A 259 -22.00 7.81 9.62
CA SER A 259 -23.15 7.05 9.11
C SER A 259 -24.11 7.91 8.29
N GLU A 260 -24.06 9.21 8.45
CA GLU A 260 -24.87 10.17 7.71
C GLU A 260 -24.28 10.39 6.31
N ARG A 261 -25.14 10.68 5.35
CA ARG A 261 -24.75 11.04 3.97
C ARG A 261 -25.33 12.39 3.61
N TYR A 262 -24.46 13.27 3.16
CA TYR A 262 -24.80 14.63 2.80
C TYR A 262 -24.68 14.80 1.29
N PRO A 263 -25.77 15.12 0.59
CA PRO A 263 -25.70 15.52 -0.81
C PRO A 263 -25.15 16.96 -0.88
N VAL A 264 -23.93 17.09 -1.39
CA VAL A 264 -23.28 18.39 -1.57
C VAL A 264 -23.37 18.83 -3.01
N VAL A 265 -23.81 20.05 -3.22
CA VAL A 265 -23.95 20.67 -4.53
C VAL A 265 -23.17 21.98 -4.56
N ILE A 266 -22.21 22.07 -5.47
CA ILE A 266 -21.34 23.25 -5.62
C ILE A 266 -21.39 23.72 -7.08
N GLU A 267 -21.49 25.02 -7.28
CA GLU A 267 -21.29 25.65 -8.57
C GLU A 267 -19.88 26.22 -8.65
N PHE A 268 -19.14 25.82 -9.65
CA PHE A 268 -17.82 26.35 -9.96
C PHE A 268 -17.88 27.25 -11.20
N SER A 269 -17.03 28.28 -11.21
CA SER A 269 -16.89 29.22 -12.32
C SER A 269 -15.42 29.39 -12.72
N GLY A 270 -15.18 30.05 -13.84
CA GLY A 270 -13.84 30.45 -14.27
C GLY A 270 -12.82 29.29 -14.33
N TYR A 271 -11.65 29.53 -13.76
CA TYR A 271 -10.54 28.58 -13.76
C TYR A 271 -10.84 27.30 -12.94
N ALA A 272 -11.54 27.45 -11.81
CA ALA A 272 -11.92 26.31 -11.00
C ALA A 272 -12.82 25.33 -11.78
N ALA A 273 -13.78 25.82 -12.56
CA ALA A 273 -14.67 24.96 -13.34
C ALA A 273 -13.91 24.10 -14.37
N GLN A 274 -12.81 24.59 -14.92
CA GLN A 274 -11.95 23.83 -15.84
C GLN A 274 -11.18 22.75 -15.10
N LEU A 275 -10.48 23.08 -14.01
CA LEU A 275 -9.71 22.12 -13.21
C LEU A 275 -10.57 21.01 -12.60
N ILE A 276 -11.81 21.35 -12.22
CA ILE A 276 -12.74 20.34 -11.67
C ILE A 276 -13.11 19.30 -12.73
N ARG A 277 -13.25 19.69 -14.00
CA ARG A 277 -13.56 18.77 -15.11
C ARG A 277 -12.43 17.79 -15.41
N GLU A 278 -11.19 18.16 -15.15
CA GLU A 278 -10.00 17.37 -15.51
C GLU A 278 -9.73 16.22 -14.54
N ARG A 279 -10.37 16.20 -13.35
CA ARG A 279 -10.04 15.28 -12.29
C ARG A 279 -11.27 14.55 -11.74
N GLN A 280 -11.04 13.33 -11.28
CA GLN A 280 -12.03 12.63 -10.46
C GLN A 280 -11.71 12.90 -8.98
N TRP A 281 -12.50 13.75 -8.35
CA TRP A 281 -12.34 14.16 -6.95
C TRP A 281 -12.98 13.20 -5.96
N HIS A 282 -14.08 12.56 -6.36
CA HIS A 282 -14.80 11.60 -5.55
C HIS A 282 -15.48 10.55 -6.44
N HIS A 283 -15.65 9.31 -5.94
CA HIS A 283 -16.27 8.23 -6.70
C HIS A 283 -17.73 8.52 -7.08
N SER A 284 -18.48 9.24 -6.21
CA SER A 284 -19.88 9.59 -6.43
C SER A 284 -20.09 10.87 -7.24
N GLN A 285 -19.00 11.56 -7.68
CA GLN A 285 -19.15 12.85 -8.33
C GLN A 285 -19.97 12.78 -9.61
N LYS A 286 -20.83 13.80 -9.78
CA LYS A 286 -21.57 14.07 -11.02
C LYS A 286 -21.25 15.49 -11.45
N LEU A 287 -20.95 15.65 -12.74
CA LEU A 287 -20.60 16.93 -13.34
C LEU A 287 -21.68 17.31 -14.35
N LYS A 288 -22.21 18.53 -14.25
CA LYS A 288 -23.17 19.09 -15.20
C LYS A 288 -22.70 20.48 -15.64
N GLY A 289 -22.40 20.62 -16.93
CA GLY A 289 -22.10 21.93 -17.50
C GLY A 289 -23.32 22.87 -17.45
N LEU A 290 -23.09 24.12 -17.09
CA LEU A 290 -24.06 25.19 -17.07
C LEU A 290 -23.68 26.23 -18.11
N SER A 291 -24.57 27.21 -18.38
CA SER A 291 -24.27 28.37 -19.23
C SER A 291 -23.15 29.23 -18.63
N ASN A 292 -22.42 30.00 -19.47
CA ASN A 292 -21.34 30.90 -19.07
C ASN A 292 -20.15 30.18 -18.41
N ASP A 293 -19.71 29.06 -18.96
CA ASP A 293 -18.58 28.25 -18.48
C ASP A 293 -18.63 27.85 -17.00
N ARG A 294 -19.82 27.83 -16.42
CA ARG A 294 -20.04 27.34 -15.07
C ARG A 294 -20.22 25.82 -15.07
N LEU A 295 -19.89 25.21 -13.93
CA LEU A 295 -19.97 23.78 -13.71
C LEU A 295 -20.71 23.50 -12.40
N ARG A 296 -21.72 22.65 -12.46
CA ARG A 296 -22.36 22.10 -11.27
C ARG A 296 -21.69 20.78 -10.93
N PHE A 297 -21.19 20.70 -9.72
CA PHE A 297 -20.54 19.55 -9.11
C PHE A 297 -21.43 19.02 -7.99
N GLU A 298 -21.76 17.74 -8.06
CA GLU A 298 -22.60 17.06 -7.07
C GLU A 298 -21.86 15.84 -6.54
N ILE A 299 -21.84 15.66 -5.24
CA ILE A 299 -21.28 14.48 -4.56
C ILE A 299 -22.11 14.09 -3.33
N GLU A 300 -21.99 12.83 -2.92
CA GLU A 300 -22.46 12.34 -1.62
C GLU A 300 -21.26 12.03 -0.73
N ILE A 301 -21.20 12.67 0.45
CA ILE A 301 -20.10 12.50 1.41
C ILE A 301 -20.62 12.25 2.82
N SER A 302 -19.77 11.68 3.67
CA SER A 302 -20.09 11.35 5.05
C SER A 302 -19.83 12.49 6.06
N SER A 303 -19.05 13.52 5.67
CA SER A 303 -18.71 14.62 6.57
C SER A 303 -18.56 15.94 5.82
N LEU A 304 -19.31 16.96 6.21
CA LEU A 304 -19.20 18.32 5.67
C LEU A 304 -17.87 18.97 6.04
N TRP A 305 -17.34 18.70 7.23
CA TRP A 305 -16.05 19.23 7.68
C TRP A 305 -14.87 18.74 6.83
N ASP A 306 -15.00 17.58 6.21
CA ASP A 306 -13.96 16.98 5.40
C ASP A 306 -13.79 17.68 4.04
N ILE A 307 -14.88 18.20 3.46
CA ILE A 307 -14.87 18.91 2.18
C ILE A 307 -14.67 20.41 2.32
N LEU A 308 -15.04 21.00 3.45
CA LEU A 308 -15.02 22.45 3.64
C LEU A 308 -13.66 23.11 3.31
N PRO A 309 -12.51 22.62 3.79
CA PRO A 309 -11.21 23.21 3.44
C PRO A 309 -10.92 23.17 1.93
N TRP A 310 -11.37 22.13 1.24
CA TRP A 310 -11.23 22.01 -0.20
C TRP A 310 -12.11 23.04 -0.95
N ILE A 311 -13.34 23.25 -0.50
CA ILE A 311 -14.21 24.28 -1.07
C ILE A 311 -13.58 25.65 -0.90
N LEU A 312 -13.12 25.98 0.32
CA LEU A 312 -12.50 27.26 0.64
C LEU A 312 -11.22 27.53 -0.17
N SER A 313 -10.51 26.50 -0.59
CA SER A 313 -9.31 26.65 -1.43
C SER A 313 -9.60 27.23 -2.83
N TRP A 314 -10.86 27.18 -3.30
CA TRP A 314 -11.28 27.73 -4.58
C TRP A 314 -11.73 29.20 -4.49
N GLY A 315 -11.82 29.74 -3.29
CA GLY A 315 -12.19 31.15 -3.07
C GLY A 315 -13.52 31.51 -3.69
N SER A 316 -13.57 32.65 -4.41
CA SER A 316 -14.80 33.16 -5.00
C SER A 316 -15.30 32.38 -6.22
N GLU A 317 -14.52 31.43 -6.75
CA GLU A 317 -14.92 30.61 -7.91
C GLU A 317 -15.77 29.40 -7.50
N ALA A 318 -15.93 29.12 -6.18
CA ALA A 318 -16.81 28.09 -5.67
C ALA A 318 -17.99 28.70 -4.92
N LYS A 319 -19.20 28.27 -5.28
CA LYS A 319 -20.44 28.65 -4.59
C LYS A 319 -21.18 27.39 -4.15
N VAL A 320 -21.30 27.18 -2.85
CA VAL A 320 -22.12 26.10 -2.31
C VAL A 320 -23.60 26.41 -2.56
N LEU A 321 -24.30 25.44 -3.15
CA LEU A 321 -25.74 25.50 -3.40
C LEU A 321 -26.53 24.64 -2.40
N GLY A 322 -25.87 23.73 -1.72
CA GLY A 322 -26.42 22.87 -0.66
C GLY A 322 -25.40 21.86 -0.17
N PRO A 323 -25.55 21.36 1.03
CA PRO A 323 -26.58 21.72 2.02
C PRO A 323 -26.35 23.10 2.67
N GLU A 324 -27.34 23.61 3.43
CA GLU A 324 -27.30 24.95 4.04
C GLU A 324 -26.24 25.06 5.16
N GLU A 325 -25.94 23.96 5.80
CA GLU A 325 -24.95 23.84 6.88
C GLU A 325 -23.50 24.01 6.40
N LEU A 326 -23.25 23.91 5.09
CA LEU A 326 -21.95 24.05 4.48
C LEU A 326 -21.71 25.47 3.96
#